data_c697272a4eb96e87f3b1ab9d057229f7
#
_entry.id   c697272a4eb96e87f3b1ab9d057229f7
#
_cell.length_a   1.000
_cell.length_b   1.000
_cell.length_c   1.000
_cell.angle_alpha   90.00
_cell.angle_beta   90.00
_cell.angle_gamma   90.00
#
_symmetry.space_group_name_H-M   'P 1'
#
loop_
_entity.id
_entity.type
_entity.pdbx_description
1 polymer ?
#
loop_
_entity_poly.entity_id
_entity_poly.type
_entity_poly.pdbx_seq_one_letter_code
_entity_poly.pdbx_strand_id
1 'polypeptide(L)'
;MNKKKKGLVAPGEAVGTVAAQSLGEPGTQMNMRTFHYAGVAEQVPTGLPRVIEIIDARRTPKKPFMDIYLPSKNESRKKVEFILTEIENTTLRMIGQLKEDLTEKAILIKLDLKELKNRNIEIKDVKKEIQNKISDVKIETKKEILKINFNKSDAYKKIRRYKNILMALQIKGIPGIKKAMIVDTQGEVFIRTEGTNLVEVRKNKNIDPERTFTNDIKEIEKVLGIEAARNSILRELKMVMDMQGMAIDIRHLMLIADAMTMYGQIKSVGRHGLSGQKTGVLARAAYEETIKHLVNASVIGEEDNLVGVTENIIIGQTVPIGTGKIKLKLKL
;
A
#
# COMPACT_ATOMS: atom_id res chain seq x y z
N MET A 1 6.88 -50.24 7.79
CA MET A 1 7.48 -48.98 8.24
C MET A 1 7.06 -47.88 7.27
N ASN A 2 6.09 -47.04 7.68
CA ASN A 2 5.67 -45.89 6.88
C ASN A 2 6.83 -44.91 6.73
N LYS A 3 7.28 -44.68 5.50
CA LYS A 3 8.18 -43.56 5.18
C LYS A 3 7.48 -42.29 5.66
N LYS A 4 7.89 -41.78 6.84
CA LYS A 4 7.42 -40.47 7.34
C LYS A 4 7.62 -39.48 6.18
N LYS A 5 6.53 -38.95 5.63
CA LYS A 5 6.59 -37.87 4.65
C LYS A 5 7.25 -36.70 5.35
N LYS A 6 8.52 -36.43 5.03
CA LYS A 6 9.27 -35.32 5.57
C LYS A 6 8.49 -34.02 5.30
N GLY A 7 8.22 -33.25 6.32
CA GLY A 7 7.61 -31.92 6.21
C GLY A 7 6.09 -31.84 6.48
N LEU A 8 5.44 -32.95 6.84
CA LEU A 8 4.04 -32.90 7.31
C LEU A 8 3.99 -32.72 8.83
N VAL A 9 3.06 -31.89 9.26
CA VAL A 9 2.76 -31.63 10.66
C VAL A 9 1.94 -32.80 11.21
N ALA A 10 2.05 -33.09 12.51
CA ALA A 10 1.25 -34.12 13.13
C ALA A 10 -0.24 -33.68 13.19
N PRO A 11 -1.19 -34.62 13.05
CA PRO A 11 -2.60 -34.30 13.22
C PRO A 11 -2.88 -33.73 14.62
N GLY A 12 -3.64 -32.64 14.70
CA GLY A 12 -4.00 -31.98 15.96
C GLY A 12 -3.01 -30.89 16.42
N GLU A 13 -1.93 -30.63 15.69
CA GLU A 13 -1.01 -29.56 16.00
C GLU A 13 -1.62 -28.17 15.72
N ALA A 14 -1.43 -27.22 16.66
CA ALA A 14 -1.94 -25.85 16.55
C ALA A 14 -1.04 -25.00 15.66
N VAL A 15 -1.05 -25.26 14.34
CA VAL A 15 -0.13 -24.62 13.37
C VAL A 15 -0.25 -23.10 13.32
N GLY A 16 -1.45 -22.56 13.56
CA GLY A 16 -1.67 -21.11 13.61
C GLY A 16 -0.96 -20.46 14.79
N THR A 17 -1.01 -21.08 15.97
CA THR A 17 -0.30 -20.62 17.17
C THR A 17 1.21 -20.70 16.95
N VAL A 18 1.70 -21.80 16.37
CA VAL A 18 3.13 -21.97 16.07
C VAL A 18 3.61 -20.93 15.09
N ALA A 19 2.83 -20.62 14.03
CA ALA A 19 3.16 -19.57 13.06
C ALA A 19 3.19 -18.19 13.73
N ALA A 20 2.19 -17.87 14.56
CA ALA A 20 2.11 -16.59 15.27
C ALA A 20 3.31 -16.40 16.22
N GLN A 21 3.69 -17.42 16.98
CA GLN A 21 4.85 -17.39 17.85
C GLN A 21 6.15 -17.28 17.08
N SER A 22 6.29 -18.00 15.94
CA SER A 22 7.47 -17.98 15.09
C SER A 22 7.70 -16.63 14.42
N LEU A 23 6.63 -15.84 14.21
CA LEU A 23 6.73 -14.46 13.71
C LEU A 23 6.90 -13.45 14.87
N GLY A 24 6.27 -13.69 16.00
CA GLY A 24 6.27 -12.77 17.14
C GLY A 24 7.59 -12.75 17.91
N GLU A 25 8.24 -13.90 18.08
CA GLU A 25 9.52 -14.01 18.77
C GLU A 25 10.61 -13.15 18.11
N PRO A 26 10.86 -13.24 16.79
CA PRO A 26 11.79 -12.34 16.12
C PRO A 26 11.38 -10.87 16.18
N GLY A 27 10.08 -10.57 16.26
CA GLY A 27 9.56 -9.21 16.41
C GLY A 27 10.14 -8.48 17.63
N THR A 28 10.27 -9.17 18.76
CA THR A 28 10.89 -8.61 19.97
C THR A 28 12.36 -8.28 19.72
N GLN A 29 13.10 -9.15 19.04
CA GLN A 29 14.50 -8.92 18.70
C GLN A 29 14.66 -7.76 17.69
N MET A 30 13.73 -7.60 16.74
CA MET A 30 13.72 -6.47 15.81
C MET A 30 13.60 -5.14 16.56
N ASN A 31 12.77 -5.06 17.59
CA ASN A 31 12.59 -3.83 18.35
C ASN A 31 13.89 -3.41 19.06
N MET A 32 14.67 -4.37 19.56
CA MET A 32 15.96 -4.10 20.20
C MET A 32 17.05 -3.65 19.20
N ARG A 33 16.98 -4.10 17.94
CA ARG A 33 17.99 -3.82 16.91
C ARG A 33 17.75 -2.53 16.12
N THR A 34 16.59 -1.88 16.21
CA THR A 34 16.25 -0.66 15.47
C THR A 34 17.18 0.53 15.74
N PHE A 35 17.92 0.52 16.85
CA PHE A 35 18.89 1.57 17.19
C PHE A 35 20.19 1.55 16.36
N HIS A 36 20.47 0.51 15.58
CA HIS A 36 21.74 0.34 14.88
C HIS A 36 21.73 0.59 13.37
N TYR A 37 20.57 0.85 12.77
CA TYR A 37 20.43 1.02 11.32
C TYR A 37 20.26 2.49 10.86
N ALA A 38 20.73 3.45 11.63
CA ALA A 38 20.76 4.85 11.23
C ALA A 38 21.84 5.09 10.14
N GLY A 39 21.60 4.63 8.91
CA GLY A 39 22.56 4.85 7.82
C GLY A 39 22.28 4.13 6.52
N VAL A 40 21.35 3.18 6.45
CA VAL A 40 21.03 2.47 5.21
C VAL A 40 19.74 3.03 4.61
N ALA A 41 19.85 3.52 3.38
CA ALA A 41 18.79 3.96 2.45
C ALA A 41 17.41 4.21 3.10
N GLU A 42 17.16 5.45 3.45
CA GLU A 42 15.95 5.97 4.13
C GLU A 42 14.59 5.64 3.47
N GLN A 43 14.58 4.92 2.35
CA GLN A 43 13.42 4.82 1.49
C GLN A 43 12.59 3.54 1.63
N VAL A 44 13.17 2.47 2.18
CA VAL A 44 12.45 1.21 2.37
C VAL A 44 12.07 1.07 3.85
N PRO A 45 10.77 0.91 4.18
CA PRO A 45 10.38 0.64 5.56
C PRO A 45 10.94 -0.74 5.96
N THR A 46 11.83 -0.75 6.94
CA THR A 46 12.52 -1.96 7.42
C THR A 46 12.12 -2.28 8.85
N GLY A 47 12.17 -3.56 9.20
CA GLY A 47 11.97 -4.04 10.56
C GLY A 47 10.53 -4.11 11.02
N LEU A 48 10.34 -4.15 12.34
CA LEU A 48 9.06 -4.38 13.01
C LEU A 48 7.91 -3.45 12.55
N PRO A 49 8.13 -2.13 12.34
CA PRO A 49 7.06 -1.27 11.86
C PRO A 49 6.44 -1.72 10.54
N ARG A 50 7.23 -2.30 9.63
CA ARG A 50 6.71 -2.81 8.34
C ARG A 50 5.93 -4.11 8.53
N VAL A 51 6.39 -4.99 9.40
CA VAL A 51 5.65 -6.23 9.75
C VAL A 51 4.28 -5.87 10.31
N ILE A 52 4.21 -4.92 11.25
CA ILE A 52 2.95 -4.44 11.82
C ILE A 52 2.04 -3.84 10.75
N GLU A 53 2.57 -3.03 9.84
CA GLU A 53 1.77 -2.45 8.73
C GLU A 53 1.11 -3.52 7.87
N ILE A 54 1.85 -4.60 7.56
CA ILE A 54 1.36 -5.71 6.73
C ILE A 54 0.28 -6.48 7.48
N ILE A 55 0.55 -6.89 8.73
CA ILE A 55 -0.37 -7.69 9.56
C ILE A 55 -1.65 -6.93 9.89
N ASP A 56 -1.55 -5.61 10.12
CA ASP A 56 -2.69 -4.73 10.33
C ASP A 56 -3.45 -4.41 9.04
N ALA A 57 -2.97 -4.88 7.89
CA ALA A 57 -3.54 -4.62 6.57
C ALA A 57 -3.82 -3.12 6.36
N ARG A 58 -2.87 -2.25 6.68
CA ARG A 58 -3.05 -0.79 6.55
C ARG A 58 -3.43 -0.42 5.13
N ARG A 59 -4.31 0.56 5.02
CA ARG A 59 -4.86 1.00 3.73
C ARG A 59 -3.79 1.57 2.80
N THR A 60 -2.87 2.32 3.35
CA THR A 60 -1.71 2.88 2.65
C THR A 60 -0.47 2.70 3.50
N PRO A 61 0.64 2.20 2.95
CA PRO A 61 1.90 2.11 3.67
C PRO A 61 2.45 3.51 4.02
N LYS A 62 3.23 3.63 5.08
CA LYS A 62 3.83 4.92 5.49
C LYS A 62 4.78 5.48 4.43
N LYS A 63 5.53 4.61 3.78
CA LYS A 63 6.46 4.94 2.69
C LYS A 63 6.09 4.09 1.48
N PRO A 64 5.10 4.49 0.68
CA PRO A 64 4.76 3.77 -0.54
C PRO A 64 5.88 3.94 -1.56
N PHE A 65 6.32 2.84 -2.15
CA PHE A 65 7.30 2.84 -3.24
C PHE A 65 6.91 1.81 -4.30
N MET A 66 7.46 1.99 -5.48
CA MET A 66 7.29 1.06 -6.58
C MET A 66 8.62 0.93 -7.32
N ASP A 67 8.98 -0.30 -7.66
CA ASP A 67 10.12 -0.63 -8.49
C ASP A 67 9.62 -0.94 -9.90
N ILE A 68 10.01 -0.09 -10.85
CA ILE A 68 9.55 -0.14 -12.23
C ILE A 68 10.70 -0.67 -13.08
N TYR A 69 10.47 -1.81 -13.71
CA TYR A 69 11.43 -2.47 -14.58
C TYR A 69 11.14 -2.14 -16.04
N LEU A 70 12.21 -2.09 -16.82
CA LEU A 70 12.16 -1.88 -18.26
C LEU A 70 12.17 -3.21 -19.01
N PRO A 71 11.63 -3.28 -20.24
CA PRO A 71 11.59 -4.52 -21.02
C PRO A 71 12.96 -5.12 -21.29
N SER A 72 13.98 -4.30 -21.50
CA SER A 72 15.36 -4.75 -21.68
C SER A 72 16.24 -4.40 -20.48
N LYS A 73 17.04 -5.36 -20.00
CA LYS A 73 17.95 -5.19 -18.86
C LYS A 73 19.04 -4.14 -19.10
N ASN A 74 19.48 -3.95 -20.34
CA ASN A 74 20.57 -3.07 -20.76
C ASN A 74 20.06 -1.86 -21.54
N GLU A 75 18.98 -1.25 -21.08
CA GLU A 75 18.48 -0.01 -21.68
C GLU A 75 19.48 1.14 -21.52
N SER A 76 19.57 1.97 -22.56
CA SER A 76 20.42 3.17 -22.53
C SER A 76 19.96 4.11 -21.39
N ARG A 77 20.91 4.59 -20.58
CA ARG A 77 20.65 5.50 -19.45
C ARG A 77 19.81 6.71 -19.87
N LYS A 78 20.00 7.23 -21.08
CA LYS A 78 19.19 8.32 -21.62
C LYS A 78 17.72 7.98 -21.80
N LYS A 79 17.41 6.73 -22.19
CA LYS A 79 16.01 6.28 -22.28
C LYS A 79 15.38 6.14 -20.90
N VAL A 80 16.14 5.64 -19.91
CA VAL A 80 15.69 5.52 -18.53
C VAL A 80 15.38 6.92 -17.95
N GLU A 81 16.24 7.92 -18.19
CA GLU A 81 16.03 9.30 -17.78
C GLU A 81 14.80 9.92 -18.46
N PHE A 82 14.56 9.60 -19.74
CA PHE A 82 13.36 10.05 -20.44
C PHE A 82 12.09 9.46 -19.79
N ILE A 83 12.05 8.15 -19.55
CA ILE A 83 10.92 7.47 -18.91
C ILE A 83 10.71 8.00 -17.48
N LEU A 84 11.79 8.28 -16.74
CA LEU A 84 11.72 8.89 -15.42
C LEU A 84 10.98 10.22 -15.45
N THR A 85 11.28 11.10 -16.44
CA THR A 85 10.58 12.39 -16.59
C THR A 85 9.11 12.25 -17.02
N GLU A 86 8.73 11.11 -17.63
CA GLU A 86 7.33 10.81 -17.94
C GLU A 86 6.55 10.33 -16.71
N ILE A 87 7.21 9.64 -15.78
CA ILE A 87 6.60 9.03 -14.60
C ILE A 87 6.47 10.04 -13.46
N GLU A 88 7.50 10.87 -13.25
CA GLU A 88 7.54 11.81 -12.12
C GLU A 88 6.42 12.85 -12.23
N ASN A 89 5.59 12.93 -11.19
CA ASN A 89 4.50 13.91 -11.13
C ASN A 89 5.06 15.33 -11.02
N THR A 90 4.86 16.11 -12.04
CA THR A 90 5.27 17.51 -12.07
C THR A 90 4.08 18.42 -11.89
N THR A 91 4.05 19.15 -10.78
CA THR A 91 3.02 20.16 -10.49
C THR A 91 3.50 21.56 -10.89
N LEU A 92 2.56 22.46 -11.13
CA LEU A 92 2.85 23.84 -11.50
C LEU A 92 3.71 24.56 -10.45
N ARG A 93 3.56 24.17 -9.16
CA ARG A 93 4.39 24.69 -8.05
C ARG A 93 5.88 24.38 -8.19
N MET A 94 6.23 23.26 -8.84
CA MET A 94 7.63 22.87 -9.03
C MET A 94 8.29 23.62 -10.17
N ILE A 95 7.50 24.06 -11.16
CA ILE A 95 8.00 24.67 -12.41
C ILE A 95 7.91 26.18 -12.37
N GLY A 96 7.11 26.77 -11.47
CA GLY A 96 6.93 28.21 -11.48
C GLY A 96 6.42 28.79 -10.16
N GLN A 97 6.55 30.10 -10.07
CA GLN A 97 6.06 30.89 -8.94
C GLN A 97 4.78 31.62 -9.33
N LEU A 98 3.74 31.48 -8.51
CA LEU A 98 2.49 32.20 -8.68
C LEU A 98 2.49 33.49 -7.86
N LYS A 99 2.21 34.60 -8.52
CA LYS A 99 1.96 35.90 -7.88
C LYS A 99 0.56 36.37 -8.21
N GLU A 100 -0.12 36.91 -7.22
CA GLU A 100 -1.45 37.54 -7.39
C GLU A 100 -1.27 39.01 -7.72
N ASP A 101 -1.86 39.44 -8.81
CA ASP A 101 -1.99 40.86 -9.13
C ASP A 101 -3.45 41.27 -8.92
N LEU A 102 -3.66 41.92 -7.78
CA LEU A 102 -5.00 42.38 -7.42
C LEU A 102 -5.42 43.63 -8.20
N THR A 103 -4.47 44.40 -8.70
CA THR A 103 -4.71 45.62 -9.45
C THR A 103 -5.25 45.29 -10.83
N GLU A 104 -4.63 44.36 -11.52
CA GLU A 104 -5.05 43.91 -12.85
C GLU A 104 -6.02 42.72 -12.82
N LYS A 105 -6.44 42.27 -11.63
CA LYS A 105 -7.32 41.11 -11.43
C LYS A 105 -6.85 39.86 -12.15
N ALA A 106 -5.55 39.58 -12.06
CA ALA A 106 -4.87 38.52 -12.78
C ALA A 106 -4.01 37.66 -11.84
N ILE A 107 -3.71 36.45 -12.26
CA ILE A 107 -2.67 35.62 -11.67
C ILE A 107 -1.49 35.61 -12.62
N LEU A 108 -0.32 35.99 -12.13
CA LEU A 108 0.93 35.94 -12.85
C LEU A 108 1.69 34.67 -12.46
N ILE A 109 2.04 33.85 -13.44
CA ILE A 109 2.84 32.65 -13.26
C ILE A 109 4.18 32.88 -13.93
N LYS A 110 5.23 33.01 -13.13
CA LYS A 110 6.59 33.08 -13.64
C LYS A 110 7.16 31.67 -13.73
N LEU A 111 7.39 31.19 -14.94
CA LEU A 111 7.93 29.86 -15.20
C LEU A 111 9.46 29.84 -15.09
N ASP A 112 10.02 28.78 -14.54
CA ASP A 112 11.45 28.53 -14.54
C ASP A 112 11.83 27.71 -15.79
N LEU A 113 12.53 28.36 -16.72
CA LEU A 113 12.94 27.74 -17.99
C LEU A 113 13.94 26.60 -17.81
N LYS A 114 14.72 26.60 -16.72
CA LYS A 114 15.67 25.51 -16.44
C LYS A 114 14.92 24.25 -16.03
N GLU A 115 13.94 24.38 -15.12
CA GLU A 115 13.10 23.26 -14.69
C GLU A 115 12.24 22.71 -15.83
N LEU A 116 11.71 23.57 -16.70
CA LEU A 116 10.96 23.14 -17.88
C LEU A 116 11.82 22.31 -18.84
N LYS A 117 13.05 22.73 -19.11
CA LYS A 117 13.99 21.99 -19.97
C LYS A 117 14.39 20.65 -19.34
N ASN A 118 14.71 20.63 -18.05
CA ASN A 118 15.10 19.42 -17.33
C ASN A 118 14.00 18.35 -17.37
N ARG A 119 12.72 18.78 -17.35
CA ARG A 119 11.56 17.89 -17.33
C ARG A 119 10.91 17.65 -18.70
N ASN A 120 11.52 18.18 -19.78
CA ASN A 120 11.00 18.10 -21.14
C ASN A 120 9.51 18.53 -21.23
N ILE A 121 9.20 19.73 -20.71
CA ILE A 121 7.86 20.31 -20.72
C ILE A 121 7.86 21.58 -21.58
N GLU A 122 6.93 21.67 -22.52
CA GLU A 122 6.74 22.88 -23.31
C GLU A 122 5.76 23.85 -22.62
N ILE A 123 5.96 25.15 -22.83
CA ILE A 123 5.04 26.19 -22.32
C ILE A 123 3.63 25.99 -22.87
N LYS A 124 3.52 25.43 -24.10
CA LYS A 124 2.23 25.10 -24.71
C LYS A 124 1.44 24.06 -23.93
N ASP A 125 2.12 23.04 -23.39
CA ASP A 125 1.48 21.98 -22.59
C ASP A 125 0.96 22.54 -21.26
N VAL A 126 1.77 23.40 -20.61
CA VAL A 126 1.35 24.10 -19.39
C VAL A 126 0.09 24.94 -19.64
N LYS A 127 0.06 25.69 -20.76
CA LYS A 127 -1.09 26.49 -21.14
C LYS A 127 -2.33 25.64 -21.41
N LYS A 128 -2.16 24.52 -22.09
CA LYS A 128 -3.25 23.58 -22.42
C LYS A 128 -3.87 22.99 -21.14
N GLU A 129 -3.04 22.55 -20.20
CA GLU A 129 -3.52 21.99 -18.94
C GLU A 129 -4.22 23.04 -18.04
N ILE A 130 -3.73 24.28 -18.03
CA ILE A 130 -4.42 25.37 -17.34
C ILE A 130 -5.79 25.66 -17.98
N GLN A 131 -5.87 25.67 -19.32
CA GLN A 131 -7.13 25.88 -20.04
C GLN A 131 -8.13 24.75 -19.81
N ASN A 132 -7.67 23.51 -19.78
CA ASN A 132 -8.52 22.34 -19.50
C ASN A 132 -9.14 22.42 -18.09
N LYS A 133 -8.41 22.98 -17.13
CA LYS A 133 -8.90 23.07 -15.73
C LYS A 133 -9.75 24.29 -15.46
N ILE A 134 -9.55 25.38 -16.22
CA ILE A 134 -10.24 26.65 -16.04
C ILE A 134 -10.73 27.13 -17.42
N SER A 135 -12.00 26.85 -17.73
CA SER A 135 -12.57 27.13 -19.05
C SER A 135 -12.83 28.61 -19.34
N ASP A 136 -12.99 29.46 -18.30
CA ASP A 136 -13.45 30.85 -18.44
C ASP A 136 -12.34 31.91 -18.33
N VAL A 137 -11.11 31.63 -18.76
CA VAL A 137 -9.98 32.54 -18.59
C VAL A 137 -9.23 32.81 -19.89
N LYS A 138 -8.81 34.06 -20.06
CA LYS A 138 -7.89 34.44 -21.13
C LYS A 138 -6.45 34.34 -20.62
N ILE A 139 -5.64 33.50 -21.28
CA ILE A 139 -4.23 33.32 -20.95
C ILE A 139 -3.38 34.04 -21.96
N GLU A 140 -2.68 35.06 -21.50
CA GLU A 140 -1.68 35.79 -22.27
C GLU A 140 -0.29 35.27 -21.93
N THR A 141 0.52 35.04 -22.93
CA THR A 141 1.90 34.54 -22.76
C THR A 141 2.88 35.65 -23.13
N LYS A 142 3.67 36.12 -22.16
CA LYS A 142 4.77 37.06 -22.38
C LYS A 142 6.07 36.39 -21.97
N LYS A 143 6.82 35.85 -22.95
CA LYS A 143 8.09 35.13 -22.75
C LYS A 143 7.99 34.04 -21.66
N GLU A 144 8.36 34.36 -20.41
CA GLU A 144 8.42 33.45 -19.26
C GLU A 144 7.22 33.58 -18.32
N ILE A 145 6.35 34.57 -18.56
CA ILE A 145 5.24 34.89 -17.68
C ILE A 145 3.93 34.53 -18.38
N LEU A 146 3.14 33.68 -17.74
CA LEU A 146 1.76 33.41 -18.10
C LEU A 146 0.86 34.29 -17.24
N LYS A 147 0.10 35.18 -17.88
CA LYS A 147 -0.90 36.01 -17.23
C LYS A 147 -2.28 35.46 -17.46
N ILE A 148 -2.97 35.14 -16.36
CA ILE A 148 -4.33 34.61 -16.39
C ILE A 148 -5.28 35.71 -15.96
N ASN A 149 -6.05 36.24 -16.89
CA ASN A 149 -7.01 37.31 -16.66
C ASN A 149 -8.39 36.74 -16.32
N PHE A 150 -8.98 37.21 -15.22
CA PHE A 150 -10.32 36.83 -14.79
C PHE A 150 -11.36 37.86 -15.18
N ASN A 151 -12.53 37.40 -15.62
CA ASN A 151 -13.64 38.29 -15.94
C ASN A 151 -14.09 39.12 -14.72
N LYS A 152 -14.59 40.35 -14.95
CA LYS A 152 -14.81 41.40 -13.94
C LYS A 152 -15.72 41.06 -12.76
N SER A 153 -16.66 40.12 -12.90
CA SER A 153 -17.53 39.68 -11.81
C SER A 153 -16.81 38.64 -10.92
N ASP A 154 -16.76 38.88 -9.62
CA ASP A 154 -16.17 38.01 -8.59
C ASP A 154 -14.68 37.65 -8.77
N ALA A 155 -13.89 38.50 -9.46
CA ALA A 155 -12.49 38.25 -9.76
C ALA A 155 -11.65 37.92 -8.49
N TYR A 156 -11.83 38.62 -7.38
CA TYR A 156 -11.03 38.44 -6.16
C TYR A 156 -11.29 37.07 -5.48
N LYS A 157 -12.57 36.62 -5.42
CA LYS A 157 -12.92 35.30 -4.89
C LYS A 157 -12.35 34.19 -5.78
N LYS A 158 -12.44 34.38 -7.11
CA LYS A 158 -11.91 33.44 -8.11
C LYS A 158 -10.38 33.36 -8.05
N ILE A 159 -9.66 34.48 -7.96
CA ILE A 159 -8.20 34.51 -7.85
C ILE A 159 -7.72 33.67 -6.67
N ARG A 160 -8.28 33.90 -5.47
CA ARG A 160 -7.87 33.18 -4.26
C ARG A 160 -8.16 31.67 -4.33
N ARG A 161 -9.31 31.30 -4.90
CA ARG A 161 -9.71 29.91 -5.11
C ARG A 161 -8.81 29.22 -6.14
N TYR A 162 -8.61 29.84 -7.29
CA TYR A 162 -7.85 29.23 -8.38
C TYR A 162 -6.35 29.19 -8.12
N LYS A 163 -5.80 30.09 -7.32
CA LYS A 163 -4.37 30.02 -6.91
C LYS A 163 -4.01 28.66 -6.33
N ASN A 164 -4.79 28.18 -5.35
CA ASN A 164 -4.51 26.89 -4.71
C ASN A 164 -4.71 25.73 -5.69
N ILE A 165 -5.72 25.80 -6.55
CA ILE A 165 -6.00 24.80 -7.58
C ILE A 165 -4.85 24.76 -8.60
N LEU A 166 -4.37 25.92 -9.05
CA LEU A 166 -3.27 26.02 -9.99
C LEU A 166 -1.94 25.55 -9.39
N MET A 167 -1.64 25.85 -8.13
CA MET A 167 -0.45 25.35 -7.47
C MET A 167 -0.41 23.81 -7.41
N ALA A 168 -1.55 23.17 -7.22
CA ALA A 168 -1.69 21.72 -7.18
C ALA A 168 -1.94 21.10 -8.56
N LEU A 169 -2.02 21.91 -9.64
CA LEU A 169 -2.28 21.42 -10.97
C LEU A 169 -1.12 20.56 -11.45
N GLN A 170 -1.45 19.34 -11.82
CA GLN A 170 -0.54 18.43 -12.48
C GLN A 170 -0.39 18.82 -13.95
N ILE A 171 0.86 18.92 -14.41
CA ILE A 171 1.16 19.27 -15.80
C ILE A 171 1.65 18.05 -16.57
N LYS A 172 2.48 17.22 -15.94
CA LYS A 172 3.03 16.01 -16.54
C LYS A 172 3.24 14.96 -15.47
N GLY A 173 3.35 13.70 -15.88
CA GLY A 173 3.65 12.59 -14.99
C GLY A 173 2.41 11.83 -14.53
N ILE A 174 2.63 10.87 -13.65
CA ILE A 174 1.60 9.98 -13.10
C ILE A 174 1.16 10.50 -11.73
N PRO A 175 -0.15 10.69 -11.49
CA PRO A 175 -0.64 11.13 -10.18
C PRO A 175 -0.30 10.10 -9.11
N GLY A 176 0.18 10.57 -7.95
CA GLY A 176 0.57 9.70 -6.84
C GLY A 176 2.07 9.45 -6.72
N ILE A 177 2.86 9.64 -7.78
CA ILE A 177 4.31 9.48 -7.77
C ILE A 177 4.97 10.83 -7.50
N LYS A 178 5.61 11.00 -6.35
CA LYS A 178 6.23 12.27 -5.94
C LYS A 178 7.61 12.45 -6.56
N LYS A 179 8.44 11.43 -6.48
CA LYS A 179 9.82 11.41 -6.99
C LYS A 179 10.10 10.07 -7.64
N ALA A 180 10.99 10.08 -8.61
CA ALA A 180 11.52 8.87 -9.22
C ALA A 180 13.04 8.95 -9.25
N MET A 181 13.72 7.84 -9.00
CA MET A 181 15.16 7.74 -9.00
C MET A 181 15.62 6.47 -9.70
N ILE A 182 16.74 6.55 -10.36
CA ILE A 182 17.36 5.42 -11.03
C ILE A 182 18.19 4.65 -10.00
N VAL A 183 17.94 3.35 -9.91
CA VAL A 183 18.69 2.42 -9.05
C VAL A 183 19.38 1.42 -9.94
N ASP A 184 20.66 1.20 -9.70
CA ASP A 184 21.45 0.17 -10.36
C ASP A 184 21.79 -0.91 -9.33
N THR A 185 21.32 -2.11 -9.56
CA THR A 185 21.59 -3.25 -8.68
C THR A 185 22.09 -4.41 -9.53
N GLN A 186 23.34 -4.81 -9.31
CA GLN A 186 23.98 -5.95 -9.99
C GLN A 186 23.96 -5.87 -11.54
N GLY A 187 24.05 -4.64 -12.08
CA GLY A 187 24.06 -4.41 -13.54
C GLY A 187 22.66 -4.37 -14.16
N GLU A 188 21.60 -4.40 -13.38
CA GLU A 188 20.25 -4.14 -13.85
C GLU A 188 19.75 -2.77 -13.36
N VAL A 189 19.33 -1.93 -14.32
CA VAL A 189 18.85 -0.58 -14.05
C VAL A 189 17.33 -0.59 -13.97
N PHE A 190 16.79 -0.11 -12.87
CA PHE A 190 15.35 0.07 -12.70
C PHE A 190 15.03 1.42 -12.06
N ILE A 191 13.78 1.85 -12.16
CA ILE A 191 13.32 3.12 -11.59
C ILE A 191 12.57 2.82 -10.29
N ARG A 192 13.06 3.36 -9.18
CA ARG A 192 12.36 3.34 -7.89
C ARG A 192 11.63 4.66 -7.69
N THR A 193 10.34 4.57 -7.35
CA THR A 193 9.50 5.75 -7.14
C THR A 193 9.13 5.91 -5.67
N GLU A 194 8.98 7.16 -5.24
CA GLU A 194 8.30 7.51 -4.00
C GLU A 194 6.83 7.79 -4.31
N GLY A 195 5.97 6.93 -3.82
CA GLY A 195 4.56 6.88 -4.17
C GLY A 195 4.23 5.76 -5.15
N THR A 196 2.96 5.42 -5.27
CA THR A 196 2.48 4.29 -6.06
C THR A 196 1.30 4.70 -6.93
N ASN A 197 1.24 4.17 -8.15
CA ASN A 197 0.07 4.16 -9.02
C ASN A 197 0.28 3.08 -10.08
N LEU A 198 0.05 1.84 -9.69
CA LEU A 198 0.28 0.66 -10.53
C LEU A 198 -0.62 0.66 -11.77
N VAL A 199 -1.85 1.19 -11.66
CA VAL A 199 -2.83 1.25 -12.74
C VAL A 199 -2.30 2.06 -13.92
N GLU A 200 -1.82 3.28 -13.66
CA GLU A 200 -1.35 4.19 -14.71
C GLU A 200 0.04 3.78 -15.23
N VAL A 201 0.91 3.29 -14.35
CA VAL A 201 2.24 2.81 -14.75
C VAL A 201 2.14 1.64 -15.71
N ARG A 202 1.24 0.70 -15.49
CA ARG A 202 1.05 -0.48 -16.38
C ARG A 202 0.49 -0.14 -17.76
N LYS A 203 -0.10 1.03 -17.95
CA LYS A 203 -0.57 1.50 -19.28
C LYS A 203 0.59 1.96 -20.18
N ASN A 204 1.74 2.28 -19.59
CA ASN A 204 2.89 2.75 -20.36
C ASN A 204 3.58 1.58 -21.05
N LYS A 205 3.66 1.63 -22.40
CA LYS A 205 4.26 0.59 -23.25
C LYS A 205 5.78 0.43 -23.05
N ASN A 206 6.44 1.42 -22.47
CA ASN A 206 7.88 1.43 -22.23
C ASN A 206 8.28 0.73 -20.93
N ILE A 207 7.33 0.16 -20.20
CA ILE A 207 7.52 -0.47 -18.89
C ILE A 207 7.14 -1.94 -18.98
N ASP A 208 7.88 -2.79 -18.26
CA ASP A 208 7.55 -4.20 -18.09
C ASP A 208 6.48 -4.35 -16.99
N PRO A 209 5.23 -4.67 -17.34
CA PRO A 209 4.14 -4.75 -16.36
C PRO A 209 4.23 -6.00 -15.47
N GLU A 210 4.96 -7.05 -15.89
CA GLU A 210 5.06 -8.31 -15.13
C GLU A 210 6.10 -8.21 -14.02
N ARG A 211 7.18 -7.48 -14.27
CA ARG A 211 8.28 -7.32 -13.34
C ARG A 211 8.10 -6.14 -12.38
N THR A 212 7.24 -5.19 -12.75
CA THR A 212 6.96 -4.01 -11.91
C THR A 212 6.28 -4.41 -10.62
N PHE A 213 6.84 -3.96 -9.50
CA PHE A 213 6.40 -4.31 -8.15
C PHE A 213 6.16 -3.06 -7.31
N THR A 214 5.15 -3.12 -6.44
CA THR A 214 4.87 -2.09 -5.42
C THR A 214 4.77 -2.71 -4.04
N ASN A 215 5.09 -1.94 -3.01
CA ASN A 215 4.89 -2.35 -1.62
C ASN A 215 3.48 -2.08 -1.09
N ASP A 216 2.60 -1.46 -1.89
CA ASP A 216 1.20 -1.26 -1.52
C ASP A 216 0.37 -2.49 -1.87
N ILE A 217 0.14 -3.34 -0.85
CA ILE A 217 -0.58 -4.61 -0.98
C ILE A 217 -2.04 -4.38 -1.39
N LYS A 218 -2.66 -3.27 -0.94
CA LYS A 218 -4.04 -2.94 -1.28
C LYS A 218 -4.20 -2.52 -2.74
N GLU A 219 -3.20 -1.88 -3.29
CA GLU A 219 -3.18 -1.54 -4.71
C GLU A 219 -3.00 -2.79 -5.57
N ILE A 220 -2.14 -3.73 -5.15
CA ILE A 220 -1.97 -5.03 -5.81
C ILE A 220 -3.29 -5.82 -5.80
N GLU A 221 -3.99 -5.88 -4.66
CA GLU A 221 -5.30 -6.53 -4.56
C GLU A 221 -6.28 -6.00 -5.62
N LYS A 222 -6.35 -4.67 -5.78
CA LYS A 222 -7.28 -4.02 -6.72
C LYS A 222 -6.93 -4.25 -8.19
N VAL A 223 -5.65 -4.31 -8.52
CA VAL A 223 -5.17 -4.34 -9.92
C VAL A 223 -4.92 -5.76 -10.41
N LEU A 224 -4.32 -6.60 -9.57
CA LEU A 224 -3.86 -7.95 -9.92
C LEU A 224 -4.70 -9.06 -9.25
N GLY A 225 -5.54 -8.70 -8.30
CA GLY A 225 -6.38 -9.65 -7.57
C GLY A 225 -5.73 -10.20 -6.29
N ILE A 226 -6.50 -11.04 -5.58
CA ILE A 226 -6.16 -11.50 -4.23
C ILE A 226 -4.96 -12.45 -4.18
N GLU A 227 -4.77 -13.30 -5.20
CA GLU A 227 -3.64 -14.22 -5.26
C GLU A 227 -2.29 -13.48 -5.40
N ALA A 228 -2.27 -12.43 -6.22
CA ALA A 228 -1.10 -11.57 -6.33
C ALA A 228 -0.82 -10.82 -5.02
N ALA A 229 -1.87 -10.36 -4.35
CA ALA A 229 -1.76 -9.73 -3.04
C ALA A 229 -1.22 -10.69 -1.97
N ARG A 230 -1.69 -11.95 -1.95
CA ARG A 230 -1.16 -13.01 -1.09
C ARG A 230 0.34 -13.20 -1.29
N ASN A 231 0.77 -13.33 -2.53
CA ASN A 231 2.17 -13.50 -2.86
C ASN A 231 3.02 -12.27 -2.51
N SER A 232 2.43 -11.07 -2.63
CA SER A 232 3.07 -9.83 -2.20
C SER A 232 3.24 -9.76 -0.68
N ILE A 233 2.24 -10.14 0.10
CA ILE A 233 2.33 -10.25 1.57
C ILE A 233 3.48 -11.18 1.95
N LEU A 234 3.53 -12.38 1.34
CA LEU A 234 4.58 -13.36 1.60
C LEU A 234 5.97 -12.81 1.27
N ARG A 235 6.11 -12.16 0.11
CA ARG A 235 7.38 -11.57 -0.36
C ARG A 235 7.85 -10.47 0.58
N GLU A 236 6.97 -9.55 0.96
CA GLU A 236 7.29 -8.44 1.86
C GLU A 236 7.68 -8.93 3.25
N LEU A 237 6.92 -9.85 3.84
CA LEU A 237 7.26 -10.44 5.14
C LEU A 237 8.62 -11.14 5.09
N LYS A 238 8.85 -11.97 4.06
CA LYS A 238 10.13 -12.66 3.88
C LYS A 238 11.28 -11.66 3.73
N MET A 239 11.11 -10.64 2.90
CA MET A 239 12.14 -9.61 2.68
C MET A 239 12.52 -8.89 3.98
N VAL A 240 11.53 -8.55 4.82
CA VAL A 240 11.80 -7.91 6.12
C VAL A 240 12.57 -8.86 7.05
N MET A 241 12.22 -10.15 7.10
CA MET A 241 12.92 -11.14 7.92
C MET A 241 14.36 -11.38 7.44
N ASP A 242 14.54 -11.53 6.14
CA ASP A 242 15.87 -11.73 5.54
C ASP A 242 16.78 -10.51 5.78
N MET A 243 16.26 -9.27 5.66
CA MET A 243 17.01 -8.05 5.96
C MET A 243 17.45 -7.96 7.43
N GLN A 244 16.69 -8.54 8.35
CA GLN A 244 17.02 -8.58 9.76
C GLN A 244 17.91 -9.78 10.14
N GLY A 245 18.25 -10.63 9.17
CA GLY A 245 19.05 -11.84 9.38
C GLY A 245 18.32 -12.91 10.20
N MET A 246 16.99 -12.94 10.13
CA MET A 246 16.15 -13.88 10.87
C MET A 246 15.70 -15.02 9.97
N ALA A 247 16.12 -16.24 10.29
CA ALA A 247 15.75 -17.46 9.57
C ALA A 247 14.39 -17.97 10.07
N ILE A 248 13.32 -17.65 9.36
CA ILE A 248 11.97 -18.19 9.63
C ILE A 248 11.59 -19.12 8.47
N ASP A 249 10.99 -20.26 8.81
CA ASP A 249 10.47 -21.16 7.77
C ASP A 249 9.32 -20.48 7.01
N ILE A 250 9.44 -20.50 5.68
CA ILE A 250 8.49 -19.84 4.77
C ILE A 250 7.05 -20.31 4.98
N ARG A 251 6.83 -21.54 5.47
CA ARG A 251 5.50 -22.12 5.70
C ARG A 251 4.72 -21.34 6.76
N HIS A 252 5.37 -20.79 7.78
CA HIS A 252 4.71 -19.94 8.77
C HIS A 252 4.24 -18.63 8.16
N LEU A 253 5.06 -18.01 7.30
CA LEU A 253 4.69 -16.79 6.58
C LEU A 253 3.56 -17.06 5.57
N MET A 254 3.59 -18.22 4.87
CA MET A 254 2.52 -18.64 3.97
C MET A 254 1.19 -18.78 4.71
N LEU A 255 1.19 -19.42 5.89
CA LEU A 255 -0.02 -19.61 6.67
C LEU A 255 -0.66 -18.28 7.09
N ILE A 256 0.17 -17.29 7.45
CA ILE A 256 -0.31 -15.94 7.78
C ILE A 256 -0.90 -15.26 6.55
N ALA A 257 -0.20 -15.31 5.41
CA ALA A 257 -0.69 -14.73 4.16
C ALA A 257 -2.00 -15.38 3.71
N ASP A 258 -2.13 -16.71 3.82
CA ASP A 258 -3.35 -17.45 3.51
C ASP A 258 -4.50 -17.04 4.42
N ALA A 259 -4.27 -16.94 5.73
CA ALA A 259 -5.27 -16.50 6.67
C ALA A 259 -5.77 -15.08 6.37
N MET A 260 -4.87 -14.17 5.98
CA MET A 260 -5.23 -12.79 5.65
C MET A 260 -6.06 -12.67 4.37
N THR A 261 -5.95 -13.62 3.43
CA THR A 261 -6.53 -13.51 2.08
C THR A 261 -7.65 -14.51 1.80
N MET A 262 -7.93 -15.44 2.71
CA MET A 262 -8.88 -16.55 2.52
C MET A 262 -10.33 -16.12 2.18
N TYR A 263 -10.73 -14.91 2.52
CA TYR A 263 -12.07 -14.39 2.25
C TYR A 263 -12.16 -13.60 0.92
N GLY A 264 -11.15 -13.66 0.07
CA GLY A 264 -11.12 -12.91 -1.19
C GLY A 264 -10.85 -11.41 -1.03
N GLN A 265 -10.57 -10.96 0.20
CA GLN A 265 -10.17 -9.60 0.54
C GLN A 265 -9.06 -9.64 1.58
N ILE A 266 -8.15 -8.68 1.55
CA ILE A 266 -7.09 -8.59 2.55
C ILE A 266 -7.69 -8.12 3.87
N LYS A 267 -7.60 -8.96 4.89
CA LYS A 267 -8.03 -8.68 6.26
C LYS A 267 -6.85 -8.67 7.22
N SER A 268 -6.89 -7.79 8.20
CA SER A 268 -5.90 -7.79 9.26
C SER A 268 -6.03 -9.01 10.14
N VAL A 269 -4.96 -9.41 10.78
CA VAL A 269 -5.00 -10.50 11.78
C VAL A 269 -5.60 -10.01 13.10
N GLY A 270 -5.63 -8.69 13.33
CA GLY A 270 -6.11 -8.06 14.55
C GLY A 270 -7.63 -8.06 14.72
N ARG A 271 -8.08 -7.30 15.76
CA ARG A 271 -9.48 -7.23 16.24
C ARG A 271 -10.52 -6.89 15.17
N HIS A 272 -10.17 -6.02 14.23
CA HIS A 272 -11.07 -5.58 13.16
C HIS A 272 -11.03 -6.47 11.90
N GLY A 273 -10.20 -7.49 11.91
CA GLY A 273 -10.02 -8.42 10.81
C GLY A 273 -10.52 -9.83 11.12
N LEU A 274 -9.60 -10.79 11.11
CA LEU A 274 -9.91 -12.21 11.27
C LEU A 274 -10.56 -12.54 12.63
N SER A 275 -10.06 -11.92 13.71
CA SER A 275 -10.58 -12.19 15.05
C SER A 275 -12.00 -11.70 15.25
N GLY A 276 -12.38 -10.56 14.65
CA GLY A 276 -13.73 -10.01 14.71
C GLY A 276 -14.76 -10.74 13.84
N GLN A 277 -14.33 -11.74 13.05
CA GLN A 277 -15.18 -12.50 12.13
C GLN A 277 -15.33 -13.96 12.50
N LYS A 278 -14.96 -14.33 13.74
CA LYS A 278 -15.27 -15.66 14.26
C LYS A 278 -16.79 -15.90 14.22
N THR A 279 -17.18 -17.11 13.90
CA THR A 279 -18.59 -17.49 13.74
C THR A 279 -19.39 -17.43 15.02
N GLY A 280 -18.76 -17.70 16.19
CA GLY A 280 -19.43 -17.66 17.49
C GLY A 280 -19.45 -16.25 18.09
N VAL A 281 -20.61 -15.83 18.60
CA VAL A 281 -20.77 -14.55 19.33
C VAL A 281 -19.91 -14.51 20.58
N LEU A 282 -19.95 -15.60 21.35
CA LEU A 282 -19.17 -15.74 22.59
C LEU A 282 -17.67 -15.76 22.34
N ALA A 283 -17.23 -16.40 21.23
CA ALA A 283 -15.82 -16.37 20.84
C ALA A 283 -15.31 -14.98 20.48
N ARG A 284 -16.14 -14.19 19.74
CA ARG A 284 -15.82 -12.79 19.43
C ARG A 284 -15.78 -11.93 20.67
N ALA A 285 -16.79 -12.07 21.54
CA ALA A 285 -16.91 -11.33 22.79
C ALA A 285 -15.77 -11.63 23.77
N ALA A 286 -15.30 -12.89 23.84
CA ALA A 286 -14.17 -13.29 24.69
C ALA A 286 -12.83 -12.74 24.22
N TYR A 287 -12.69 -12.41 22.92
CA TYR A 287 -11.43 -11.92 22.38
C TYR A 287 -11.23 -10.43 22.68
N GLU A 288 -12.15 -9.57 22.24
CA GLU A 288 -12.10 -8.10 22.45
C GLU A 288 -13.49 -7.49 22.23
N GLU A 289 -13.71 -6.25 22.70
CA GLU A 289 -14.95 -5.48 22.52
C GLU A 289 -16.22 -6.23 22.98
N THR A 290 -16.13 -6.92 24.12
CA THR A 290 -17.15 -7.83 24.66
C THR A 290 -18.56 -7.24 24.62
N ILE A 291 -18.75 -6.05 25.19
CA ILE A 291 -20.07 -5.39 25.29
C ILE A 291 -20.65 -5.12 23.90
N LYS A 292 -19.84 -4.62 22.99
CA LYS A 292 -20.28 -4.27 21.63
C LYS A 292 -20.75 -5.50 20.85
N HIS A 293 -20.00 -6.61 20.94
CA HIS A 293 -20.37 -7.85 20.28
C HIS A 293 -21.64 -8.46 20.84
N LEU A 294 -21.82 -8.46 22.18
CA LEU A 294 -23.03 -8.98 22.81
C LEU A 294 -24.24 -8.11 22.51
N VAL A 295 -24.12 -6.79 22.55
CA VAL A 295 -25.22 -5.87 22.21
C VAL A 295 -25.62 -6.02 20.74
N ASN A 296 -24.67 -6.05 19.82
CA ASN A 296 -24.97 -6.24 18.39
C ASN A 296 -25.65 -7.57 18.13
N ALA A 297 -25.14 -8.66 18.72
CA ALA A 297 -25.75 -9.99 18.60
C ALA A 297 -27.17 -10.04 19.15
N SER A 298 -27.41 -9.39 20.30
CA SER A 298 -28.73 -9.27 20.91
C SER A 298 -29.72 -8.50 20.05
N VAL A 299 -29.28 -7.42 19.40
CA VAL A 299 -30.14 -6.61 18.51
C VAL A 299 -30.52 -7.37 17.24
N ILE A 300 -29.60 -8.18 16.70
CA ILE A 300 -29.84 -8.96 15.46
C ILE A 300 -30.54 -10.29 15.77
N GLY A 301 -30.50 -10.77 17.02
CA GLY A 301 -30.96 -12.12 17.38
C GLY A 301 -30.03 -13.23 16.87
N GLU A 302 -28.70 -12.99 16.91
CA GLU A 302 -27.70 -13.94 16.41
C GLU A 302 -27.59 -15.15 17.35
N GLU A 303 -27.61 -16.37 16.78
CA GLU A 303 -27.48 -17.62 17.51
C GLU A 303 -26.03 -18.11 17.49
N ASP A 304 -25.53 -18.61 18.63
CA ASP A 304 -24.22 -19.23 18.74
C ASP A 304 -24.34 -20.76 18.76
N ASN A 305 -23.78 -21.40 17.75
CA ASN A 305 -23.87 -22.86 17.59
C ASN A 305 -22.87 -23.63 18.47
N LEU A 306 -22.08 -22.94 19.31
CA LEU A 306 -21.13 -23.55 20.26
C LEU A 306 -20.12 -24.52 19.61
N VAL A 307 -19.64 -24.21 18.43
CA VAL A 307 -18.72 -25.05 17.66
C VAL A 307 -17.28 -24.91 18.15
N GLY A 308 -16.93 -23.75 18.69
CA GLY A 308 -15.57 -23.44 19.15
C GLY A 308 -15.27 -23.92 20.56
N VAL A 309 -14.00 -23.79 20.95
CA VAL A 309 -13.52 -24.17 22.29
C VAL A 309 -13.96 -23.15 23.33
N THR A 310 -13.81 -21.88 23.03
CA THR A 310 -14.03 -20.76 23.96
C THR A 310 -15.50 -20.68 24.39
N GLU A 311 -16.42 -20.85 23.47
CA GLU A 311 -17.86 -20.82 23.70
C GLU A 311 -18.28 -21.93 24.67
N ASN A 312 -17.77 -23.13 24.45
CA ASN A 312 -18.08 -24.28 25.30
C ASN A 312 -17.51 -24.15 26.71
N ILE A 313 -16.29 -23.57 26.84
CA ILE A 313 -15.69 -23.29 28.14
C ILE A 313 -16.53 -22.26 28.91
N ILE A 314 -16.96 -21.18 28.27
CA ILE A 314 -17.75 -20.13 28.91
C ILE A 314 -19.08 -20.66 29.46
N ILE A 315 -19.74 -21.58 28.72
CA ILE A 315 -21.03 -22.17 29.12
C ILE A 315 -20.84 -23.36 30.07
N GLY A 316 -19.62 -23.88 30.23
CA GLY A 316 -19.35 -25.05 31.08
C GLY A 316 -19.68 -26.40 30.41
N GLN A 317 -19.69 -26.44 29.07
CA GLN A 317 -19.89 -27.69 28.33
C GLN A 317 -18.56 -28.37 27.97
N THR A 318 -18.65 -29.67 27.62
CA THR A 318 -17.49 -30.41 27.12
C THR A 318 -16.99 -29.84 25.81
N VAL A 319 -15.68 -29.57 25.75
CA VAL A 319 -15.04 -29.01 24.57
C VAL A 319 -15.03 -30.04 23.41
N PRO A 320 -15.42 -29.69 22.18
CA PRO A 320 -15.48 -30.60 21.04
C PRO A 320 -14.11 -30.92 20.42
N ILE A 321 -13.09 -31.16 21.26
CA ILE A 321 -11.72 -31.49 20.88
C ILE A 321 -11.25 -32.68 21.73
N GLY A 322 -10.40 -33.53 21.16
CA GLY A 322 -9.83 -34.68 21.85
C GLY A 322 -10.92 -35.70 22.27
N THR A 323 -10.93 -36.09 23.53
CA THR A 323 -11.90 -37.04 24.10
C THR A 323 -13.34 -36.53 24.09
N GLY A 324 -13.54 -35.20 24.16
CA GLY A 324 -14.87 -34.57 24.06
C GLY A 324 -15.53 -34.66 22.69
N LYS A 325 -14.80 -35.00 21.64
CA LYS A 325 -15.32 -35.23 20.29
C LYS A 325 -15.82 -36.65 20.07
N ILE A 326 -15.49 -37.56 20.98
CA ILE A 326 -15.85 -38.98 20.85
C ILE A 326 -17.29 -39.21 21.36
N LYS A 327 -18.19 -39.57 20.45
CA LYS A 327 -19.57 -39.95 20.78
C LYS A 327 -19.62 -41.45 20.92
N LEU A 328 -19.79 -41.94 22.17
CA LEU A 328 -20.00 -43.36 22.43
C LEU A 328 -21.45 -43.73 22.13
N LYS A 329 -21.66 -44.78 21.36
CA LYS A 329 -23.00 -45.40 21.13
C LYS A 329 -22.97 -46.79 21.70
N LEU A 330 -23.90 -47.10 22.58
CA LEU A 330 -24.16 -48.47 23.00
C LEU A 330 -24.77 -49.23 21.81
N LYS A 331 -24.15 -50.35 21.45
CA LYS A 331 -24.74 -51.30 20.48
C LYS A 331 -25.56 -52.27 21.33
N LEU A 332 -26.89 -52.04 21.39
CA LEU A 332 -27.86 -52.95 21.93
C LEU A 332 -28.09 -54.12 20.97
#